data_f9359eb4d405d1a2121293fdde4d22bd
#
_entry.id   f9359eb4d405d1a2121293fdde4d22bd
#
_cell.length_a   1.000
_cell.length_b   1.000
_cell.length_c   1.000
_cell.angle_alpha   90.00
_cell.angle_beta   90.00
_cell.angle_gamma   90.00
#
_symmetry.space_group_name_H-M   'P 1'
#
loop_
_entity.id
_entity.type
_entity.pdbx_description
1 polymer ?
#
loop_
_entity_poly.entity_id
_entity_poly.type
_entity_poly.pdbx_seq_one_letter_code
_entity_poly.pdbx_strand_id
1 'polypeptide(L)'
;MGFSGTNDLSGAVAQSIDSGANYYTLAYSPGSSDVHGEYRRITVRLTDVPNAGRYSLSYRRGYYTDASAKDVQTSNSQSSASPGATYRRVAMSHGAPAPEDIIFRVSAHPADVVTQSASAEGDQLASGNTVKGPFRRITVRFTSLPQGITFTEQPDGRHDAAVSFDVYVYAQDGTLLLTNGRELKLHLSPEQYQRVMNSVVSTELTVSVPAGQPAFLRMGVEDMPSGRFGAVEVSTRDLPAPSPAKQEPGSTTHQ
;
A
#
# COMPACT_ATOMS: atom_id res chain seq x y z
N MET A 1 2.86 13.79 14.15
CA MET A 1 2.43 15.03 14.84
C MET A 1 1.34 15.65 14.01
N GLY A 2 0.13 15.81 14.57
CA GLY A 2 -0.96 16.50 13.91
C GLY A 2 -0.84 18.00 14.16
N PHE A 3 -0.87 18.78 13.11
CA PHE A 3 -0.95 20.24 13.18
C PHE A 3 -2.41 20.63 13.41
N SER A 4 -2.80 20.80 14.66
CA SER A 4 -4.11 21.34 15.00
C SER A 4 -3.92 22.68 15.73
N GLY A 5 -4.38 23.76 15.13
CA GLY A 5 -4.64 25.00 15.85
C GLY A 5 -3.94 26.27 15.43
N THR A 6 -3.18 26.31 14.34
CA THR A 6 -2.69 27.56 13.78
C THR A 6 -3.03 27.69 12.32
N ASN A 7 -3.62 28.85 11.95
CA ASN A 7 -3.94 29.19 10.56
C ASN A 7 -2.67 29.65 9.78
N ASP A 8 -1.47 29.30 10.27
CA ASP A 8 -0.18 29.62 9.64
C ASP A 8 0.28 28.47 8.76
N LEU A 9 -0.28 28.40 7.56
CA LEU A 9 0.12 27.47 6.53
C LEU A 9 1.59 27.63 6.12
N SER A 10 2.11 28.86 6.15
CA SER A 10 3.49 29.15 5.76
C SER A 10 4.49 28.60 6.75
N GLY A 11 4.20 28.73 8.04
CA GLY A 11 5.02 28.14 9.12
C GLY A 11 4.96 26.61 9.12
N ALA A 12 3.80 26.04 8.88
CA ALA A 12 3.63 24.58 8.77
C ALA A 12 4.38 23.99 7.58
N VAL A 13 4.37 24.66 6.43
CA VAL A 13 5.11 24.25 5.23
C VAL A 13 6.61 24.42 5.44
N ALA A 14 7.07 25.54 6.02
CA ALA A 14 8.47 25.77 6.32
C ALA A 14 9.02 24.73 7.32
N GLN A 15 8.27 24.39 8.36
CA GLN A 15 8.64 23.36 9.33
C GLN A 15 8.64 21.96 8.71
N SER A 16 7.75 21.68 7.75
CA SER A 16 7.70 20.42 7.02
C SER A 16 8.90 20.28 6.08
N ILE A 17 9.30 21.36 5.39
CA ILE A 17 10.49 21.42 4.54
C ILE A 17 11.77 21.28 5.38
N ASP A 18 11.86 21.99 6.50
CA ASP A 18 13.02 21.93 7.39
C ASP A 18 13.17 20.53 8.04
N SER A 19 12.06 19.91 8.41
CA SER A 19 12.05 18.53 8.90
C SER A 19 12.41 17.52 7.81
N GLY A 20 12.07 17.79 6.54
CA GLY A 20 12.37 16.93 5.39
C GLY A 20 13.78 17.10 4.82
N ALA A 21 14.41 18.28 5.02
CA ALA A 21 15.72 18.58 4.46
C ALA A 21 16.90 18.09 5.31
N ASN A 22 16.69 17.76 6.58
CA ASN A 22 17.73 17.48 7.57
C ASN A 22 17.54 16.12 8.27
N TYR A 23 17.23 15.07 7.54
CA TYR A 23 17.14 13.71 8.11
C TYR A 23 18.12 12.75 7.46
N TYR A 24 18.53 11.74 8.24
CA TYR A 24 19.31 10.61 7.77
C TYR A 24 18.46 9.35 7.87
N THR A 25 18.36 8.62 6.77
CA THR A 25 17.72 7.30 6.78
C THR A 25 18.81 6.24 6.90
N LEU A 26 18.69 5.38 7.90
CA LEU A 26 19.57 4.24 8.10
C LEU A 26 18.77 2.97 7.84
N ALA A 27 19.27 2.14 6.94
CA ALA A 27 18.76 0.80 6.69
C ALA A 27 19.74 -0.22 7.22
N TYR A 28 19.27 -1.30 7.83
CA TYR A 28 20.08 -2.44 8.18
C TYR A 28 19.43 -3.73 7.71
N SER A 29 20.24 -4.71 7.32
CA SER A 29 19.75 -6.05 7.01
C SER A 29 20.01 -6.93 8.24
N PRO A 30 18.93 -7.45 8.88
CA PRO A 30 19.12 -8.37 9.99
C PRO A 30 19.80 -9.66 9.47
N GLY A 31 20.76 -10.17 10.25
CA GLY A 31 21.34 -11.49 9.96
C GLY A 31 20.25 -12.56 9.92
N SER A 32 20.41 -13.55 9.04
CA SER A 32 19.51 -14.72 8.98
C SER A 32 19.42 -15.40 10.35
N SER A 33 18.22 -15.61 10.85
CA SER A 33 17.98 -16.47 12.00
C SER A 33 17.05 -17.59 11.58
N ASP A 34 17.36 -18.81 12.02
CA ASP A 34 16.54 -19.99 11.77
C ASP A 34 15.25 -20.03 12.62
N VAL A 35 15.04 -19.01 13.46
CA VAL A 35 13.85 -18.92 14.33
C VAL A 35 12.83 -18.02 13.64
N HIS A 36 11.71 -18.62 13.22
CA HIS A 36 10.59 -17.98 12.57
C HIS A 36 9.56 -17.53 13.60
N GLY A 37 8.94 -16.34 13.34
CA GLY A 37 7.87 -15.80 14.17
C GLY A 37 8.33 -15.15 15.47
N GLU A 38 9.62 -14.98 15.71
CA GLU A 38 10.15 -14.31 16.89
C GLU A 38 10.05 -12.78 16.73
N TYR A 39 9.56 -12.11 17.78
CA TYR A 39 9.58 -10.65 17.84
C TYR A 39 10.97 -10.14 18.18
N ARG A 40 11.57 -9.36 17.30
CA ARG A 40 12.86 -8.72 17.50
C ARG A 40 12.68 -7.24 17.79
N ARG A 41 13.13 -6.83 18.97
CA ARG A 41 13.12 -5.42 19.36
C ARG A 41 14.29 -4.69 18.74
N ILE A 42 14.00 -3.55 18.13
CA ILE A 42 15.00 -2.61 17.62
C ILE A 42 15.21 -1.52 18.68
N THR A 43 16.46 -1.22 18.99
CA THR A 43 16.84 -0.08 19.81
C THR A 43 17.91 0.70 19.06
N VAL A 44 17.61 1.95 18.71
CA VAL A 44 18.56 2.86 18.07
C VAL A 44 19.05 3.85 19.14
N ARG A 45 20.36 4.02 19.21
CA ARG A 45 21.02 4.99 20.11
C ARG A 45 22.01 5.82 19.32
N LEU A 46 22.09 7.10 19.64
CA LEU A 46 23.15 7.96 19.14
C LEU A 46 24.32 7.86 20.12
N THR A 47 25.47 7.37 19.62
CA THR A 47 26.72 7.28 20.37
C THR A 47 27.73 8.21 19.74
N ASP A 48 28.51 8.89 20.58
CA ASP A 48 29.61 9.79 20.15
C ASP A 48 29.17 10.92 19.20
N VAL A 49 27.90 11.32 19.26
CA VAL A 49 27.38 12.43 18.46
C VAL A 49 27.40 13.71 19.31
N PRO A 50 28.14 14.74 18.91
CA PRO A 50 28.11 16.03 19.58
C PRO A 50 26.67 16.60 19.57
N ASN A 51 26.19 17.07 20.71
CA ASN A 51 24.85 17.63 20.87
C ASN A 51 23.70 16.65 20.52
N ALA A 52 23.81 15.38 20.90
CA ALA A 52 22.83 14.33 20.62
C ALA A 52 21.37 14.72 20.97
N GLY A 53 21.18 15.60 21.96
CA GLY A 53 19.86 16.10 22.34
C GLY A 53 19.15 16.99 21.31
N ARG A 54 19.84 17.42 20.26
CA ARG A 54 19.22 18.16 19.13
C ARG A 54 18.60 17.24 18.07
N TYR A 55 18.87 15.93 18.13
CA TYR A 55 18.36 14.98 17.16
C TYR A 55 17.15 14.25 17.72
N SER A 56 16.13 14.10 16.91
CA SER A 56 14.96 13.25 17.19
C SER A 56 15.12 11.93 16.46
N LEU A 57 15.00 10.83 17.18
CA LEU A 57 15.03 9.49 16.59
C LEU A 57 13.61 9.01 16.33
N SER A 58 13.31 8.71 15.07
CA SER A 58 12.08 8.04 14.65
C SER A 58 12.44 6.70 14.03
N TYR A 59 12.02 5.60 14.64
CA TYR A 59 12.32 4.26 14.14
C TYR A 59 11.28 3.25 14.61
N ARG A 60 11.15 2.16 13.87
CA ARG A 60 10.32 1.02 14.23
C ARG A 60 10.88 0.31 15.47
N ARG A 61 10.05 0.09 16.47
CA ARG A 61 10.50 -0.49 17.76
C ARG A 61 10.81 -1.98 17.71
N GLY A 62 10.41 -2.66 16.62
CA GLY A 62 10.68 -4.08 16.43
C GLY A 62 9.99 -4.63 15.18
N TYR A 63 10.28 -5.89 14.89
CA TYR A 63 9.68 -6.66 13.80
C TYR A 63 9.59 -8.12 14.18
N TYR A 64 8.69 -8.84 13.55
CA TYR A 64 8.65 -10.29 13.63
C TYR A 64 9.53 -10.88 12.53
N THR A 65 10.33 -11.89 12.87
CA THR A 65 11.05 -12.67 11.87
C THR A 65 10.05 -13.48 11.06
N ASP A 66 10.09 -13.34 9.75
CA ASP A 66 9.11 -13.96 8.86
C ASP A 66 9.11 -15.48 8.97
N ALA A 67 8.01 -16.05 9.41
CA ALA A 67 7.73 -17.48 9.29
C ALA A 67 7.51 -17.92 7.83
N SER A 68 7.29 -16.96 6.94
CA SER A 68 6.69 -17.19 5.61
C SER A 68 7.65 -17.61 4.51
N ALA A 69 8.96 -17.59 4.72
CA ALA A 69 9.88 -18.00 3.65
C ALA A 69 9.89 -19.52 3.38
N LYS A 70 9.43 -20.33 4.36
CA LYS A 70 9.35 -21.80 4.22
C LYS A 70 7.94 -22.31 3.97
N ASP A 71 6.90 -21.63 4.44
CA ASP A 71 5.51 -22.09 4.29
C ASP A 71 4.93 -21.84 2.90
N VAL A 72 5.53 -20.93 2.12
CA VAL A 72 5.18 -20.75 0.69
C VAL A 72 5.79 -21.86 -0.20
N GLN A 73 6.73 -22.65 0.32
CA GLN A 73 7.36 -23.75 -0.43
C GLN A 73 6.58 -25.07 -0.42
N THR A 74 5.46 -25.18 0.32
CA THR A 74 4.71 -26.45 0.41
C THR A 74 3.50 -26.51 -0.51
N SER A 75 3.21 -25.49 -1.31
CA SER A 75 2.22 -25.59 -2.38
C SER A 75 2.82 -25.22 -3.72
N ASN A 76 3.37 -26.23 -4.37
CA ASN A 76 3.75 -26.30 -5.79
C ASN A 76 4.90 -25.41 -6.30
N SER A 77 5.96 -26.15 -6.71
CA SER A 77 6.98 -25.85 -7.71
C SER A 77 8.04 -24.81 -7.37
N GLN A 78 9.26 -25.31 -7.20
CA GLN A 78 10.54 -24.75 -7.65
C GLN A 78 10.41 -23.42 -8.42
N SER A 79 10.31 -22.32 -7.71
CA SER A 79 10.68 -21.02 -8.24
C SER A 79 11.52 -20.32 -7.17
N SER A 80 12.81 -20.21 -7.44
CA SER A 80 13.68 -19.22 -6.80
C SER A 80 12.90 -17.91 -6.81
N ALA A 81 12.57 -17.36 -5.61
CA ALA A 81 11.88 -16.09 -5.52
C ALA A 81 12.69 -15.08 -6.34
N SER A 82 12.09 -14.55 -7.41
CA SER A 82 12.76 -13.55 -8.21
C SER A 82 13.09 -12.34 -7.32
N PRO A 83 14.19 -11.64 -7.58
CA PRO A 83 14.55 -10.44 -6.80
C PRO A 83 13.38 -9.45 -6.66
N GLY A 84 12.51 -9.34 -7.66
CA GLY A 84 11.31 -8.52 -7.63
C GLY A 84 10.28 -8.94 -6.59
N ALA A 85 10.04 -10.25 -6.41
CA ALA A 85 9.09 -10.73 -5.40
C ALA A 85 9.57 -10.41 -3.97
N THR A 86 10.88 -10.44 -3.73
CA THR A 86 11.46 -10.03 -2.44
C THR A 86 11.31 -8.54 -2.22
N TYR A 87 11.58 -7.71 -3.23
CA TYR A 87 11.44 -6.27 -3.16
C TYR A 87 9.98 -5.87 -2.89
N ARG A 88 9.02 -6.42 -3.64
CA ARG A 88 7.59 -6.20 -3.43
C ARG A 88 7.15 -6.51 -2.00
N ARG A 89 7.59 -7.66 -1.45
CA ARG A 89 7.25 -8.04 -0.08
C ARG A 89 7.76 -7.02 0.94
N VAL A 90 9.00 -6.54 0.79
CA VAL A 90 9.58 -5.51 1.66
C VAL A 90 8.84 -4.19 1.49
N ALA A 91 8.60 -3.76 0.26
CA ALA A 91 7.91 -2.52 -0.07
C ALA A 91 6.48 -2.48 0.48
N MET A 92 5.81 -3.63 0.53
CA MET A 92 4.44 -3.76 1.04
C MET A 92 4.37 -4.05 2.54
N SER A 93 5.48 -4.18 3.24
CA SER A 93 5.48 -4.41 4.71
C SER A 93 5.00 -3.16 5.45
N HIS A 94 4.23 -3.37 6.53
CA HIS A 94 3.76 -2.29 7.40
C HIS A 94 4.92 -1.46 7.97
N GLY A 95 4.80 -0.14 7.88
CA GLY A 95 5.80 0.81 8.38
C GLY A 95 7.13 0.78 7.63
N ALA A 96 7.25 0.05 6.52
CA ALA A 96 8.42 0.13 5.66
C ALA A 96 8.50 1.50 4.95
N PRO A 97 9.71 1.98 4.61
CA PRO A 97 9.84 3.14 3.74
C PRO A 97 8.99 2.95 2.48
N ALA A 98 8.31 4.01 2.06
CA ALA A 98 7.49 3.98 0.85
C ALA A 98 8.40 4.17 -0.37
N PRO A 99 8.48 3.21 -1.32
CA PRO A 99 9.12 3.44 -2.60
C PRO A 99 8.36 4.49 -3.40
N GLU A 100 9.09 5.32 -4.15
CA GLU A 100 8.54 6.43 -4.96
C GLU A 100 8.94 6.31 -6.44
N ASP A 101 9.32 5.10 -6.90
CA ASP A 101 9.72 4.87 -8.29
C ASP A 101 8.54 5.06 -9.25
N ILE A 102 7.31 4.85 -8.76
CA ILE A 102 6.07 5.13 -9.46
C ILE A 102 5.27 6.15 -8.66
N ILE A 103 4.99 7.29 -9.30
CA ILE A 103 4.10 8.30 -8.71
C ILE A 103 2.66 7.95 -9.06
N PHE A 104 1.85 7.78 -8.03
CA PHE A 104 0.43 7.52 -8.18
C PHE A 104 -0.38 8.29 -7.12
N ARG A 105 -1.64 8.50 -7.42
CA ARG A 105 -2.63 8.99 -6.47
C ARG A 105 -3.49 7.83 -6.00
N VAL A 106 -3.81 7.83 -4.72
CA VAL A 106 -4.79 6.91 -4.16
C VAL A 106 -5.86 7.70 -3.42
N SER A 107 -7.10 7.25 -3.54
CA SER A 107 -8.19 7.67 -2.66
C SER A 107 -8.83 6.43 -2.05
N ALA A 108 -9.03 6.46 -0.74
CA ALA A 108 -9.65 5.38 0.00
C ALA A 108 -10.86 5.93 0.78
N HIS A 109 -12.00 5.29 0.64
CA HIS A 109 -13.22 5.69 1.31
C HIS A 109 -14.07 4.47 1.66
N PRO A 110 -14.89 4.52 2.70
CA PRO A 110 -15.83 3.45 3.00
C PRO A 110 -16.77 3.20 1.82
N ALA A 111 -16.85 1.94 1.39
CA ALA A 111 -17.77 1.51 0.33
C ALA A 111 -19.21 1.43 0.83
N ASP A 112 -19.37 1.02 2.09
CA ASP A 112 -20.66 0.78 2.71
C ASP A 112 -20.80 1.56 4.02
N VAL A 113 -22.02 1.95 4.34
CA VAL A 113 -22.38 2.54 5.65
C VAL A 113 -22.51 1.42 6.71
N VAL A 114 -22.87 0.22 6.26
CA VAL A 114 -23.18 -0.94 7.13
C VAL A 114 -22.04 -1.96 7.05
N THR A 115 -21.76 -2.60 8.19
CA THR A 115 -20.77 -3.69 8.24
C THR A 115 -21.31 -4.94 7.55
N GLN A 116 -20.41 -5.69 6.92
CA GLN A 116 -20.70 -6.92 6.21
C GLN A 116 -20.18 -8.14 7.00
N SER A 117 -20.89 -9.25 6.94
CA SER A 117 -20.43 -10.50 7.59
C SER A 117 -19.36 -11.23 6.79
N ALA A 118 -19.40 -11.11 5.46
CA ALA A 118 -18.44 -11.71 4.54
C ALA A 118 -17.39 -10.68 4.08
N SER A 119 -16.17 -11.16 3.81
CA SER A 119 -15.11 -10.37 3.20
C SER A 119 -15.47 -9.94 1.77
N ALA A 120 -14.78 -8.94 1.25
CA ALA A 120 -14.94 -8.49 -0.14
C ALA A 120 -14.41 -9.54 -1.12
N GLU A 121 -14.88 -9.48 -2.35
CA GLU A 121 -14.38 -10.32 -3.42
C GLU A 121 -12.91 -10.02 -3.70
N GLY A 122 -12.11 -11.06 -3.88
CA GLY A 122 -10.67 -10.96 -4.11
C GLY A 122 -9.83 -10.84 -2.85
N ASP A 123 -10.45 -10.68 -1.66
CA ASP A 123 -9.70 -10.69 -0.41
C ASP A 123 -9.10 -12.07 -0.14
N GLN A 124 -7.79 -12.08 0.12
CA GLN A 124 -7.03 -13.26 0.51
C GLN A 124 -6.58 -13.11 1.96
N LEU A 125 -7.00 -14.03 2.82
CA LEU A 125 -6.55 -14.05 4.21
C LEU A 125 -5.07 -14.40 4.27
N ALA A 126 -4.32 -13.69 5.10
CA ALA A 126 -2.94 -14.03 5.36
C ALA A 126 -2.83 -15.39 6.03
N SER A 127 -1.81 -16.18 5.68
CA SER A 127 -1.57 -17.51 6.20
C SER A 127 -1.52 -17.50 7.73
N GLY A 128 -2.27 -18.43 8.36
CA GLY A 128 -2.31 -18.55 9.82
C GLY A 128 -3.24 -17.57 10.53
N ASN A 129 -3.87 -16.63 9.81
CA ASN A 129 -4.81 -15.68 10.41
C ASN A 129 -6.27 -16.08 10.17
N THR A 130 -7.04 -16.04 11.23
CA THR A 130 -8.50 -16.17 11.19
C THR A 130 -9.11 -14.81 11.45
N VAL A 131 -9.26 -14.01 10.41
CA VAL A 131 -9.97 -12.73 10.54
C VAL A 131 -11.46 -12.99 10.41
N LYS A 132 -12.20 -12.68 11.48
CA LYS A 132 -13.66 -12.82 11.51
C LYS A 132 -14.32 -11.45 11.38
N GLY A 133 -15.45 -11.40 10.67
CA GLY A 133 -16.28 -10.21 10.59
C GLY A 133 -16.87 -9.82 11.97
N PRO A 134 -17.58 -8.72 12.04
CA PRO A 134 -18.03 -7.93 10.90
C PRO A 134 -16.92 -7.09 10.26
N PHE A 135 -17.05 -6.85 8.95
CA PHE A 135 -16.11 -6.08 8.15
C PHE A 135 -16.73 -4.75 7.71
N ARG A 136 -15.91 -3.70 7.67
CA ARG A 136 -16.16 -2.51 6.85
C ARG A 136 -15.46 -2.71 5.52
N ARG A 137 -16.11 -2.38 4.43
CA ARG A 137 -15.52 -2.38 3.11
C ARG A 137 -14.96 -1.01 2.78
N ILE A 138 -13.75 -0.99 2.28
CA ILE A 138 -13.06 0.23 1.83
C ILE A 138 -12.82 0.11 0.34
N THR A 139 -13.32 1.05 -0.43
CA THR A 139 -12.98 1.20 -1.84
C THR A 139 -11.72 2.02 -1.95
N VAL A 140 -10.73 1.46 -2.63
CA VAL A 140 -9.44 2.09 -2.92
C VAL A 140 -9.36 2.30 -4.43
N ARG A 141 -9.29 3.56 -4.85
CA ARG A 141 -9.08 3.95 -6.25
C ARG A 141 -7.63 4.38 -6.43
N PHE A 142 -6.96 3.71 -7.34
CA PHE A 142 -5.62 4.05 -7.81
C PHE A 142 -5.70 4.84 -9.10
N THR A 143 -4.82 5.82 -9.25
CA THR A 143 -4.67 6.60 -10.48
C THR A 143 -3.18 6.88 -10.68
N SER A 144 -2.62 6.41 -11.78
CA SER A 144 -1.22 6.59 -12.16
C SER A 144 -1.11 7.26 -13.53
N LEU A 145 -0.02 7.99 -13.74
CA LEU A 145 0.31 8.51 -15.07
C LEU A 145 0.95 7.40 -15.91
N PRO A 146 0.59 7.27 -17.19
CA PRO A 146 1.14 6.23 -18.07
C PRO A 146 2.65 6.36 -18.27
N GLN A 147 3.23 7.57 -18.13
CA GLN A 147 4.67 7.80 -18.19
C GLN A 147 5.47 7.07 -17.09
N GLY A 148 4.81 6.69 -16.00
CA GLY A 148 5.36 5.84 -14.94
C GLY A 148 5.34 4.35 -15.28
N ILE A 149 4.70 3.93 -16.37
CA ILE A 149 4.49 2.53 -16.76
C ILE A 149 5.36 2.21 -17.98
N THR A 150 5.94 1.02 -17.99
CA THR A 150 6.72 0.51 -19.12
C THR A 150 5.79 -0.12 -20.15
N PHE A 151 5.82 0.44 -21.37
CA PHE A 151 5.15 -0.13 -22.52
C PHE A 151 6.20 -0.72 -23.47
N THR A 152 6.01 -1.99 -23.82
CA THR A 152 6.89 -2.71 -24.75
C THR A 152 6.23 -2.78 -26.11
N GLU A 153 6.87 -2.19 -27.13
CA GLU A 153 6.39 -2.28 -28.49
C GLU A 153 6.63 -3.70 -29.05
N GLN A 154 5.59 -4.26 -29.65
CA GLN A 154 5.62 -5.55 -30.28
C GLN A 154 5.93 -5.42 -31.80
N PRO A 155 6.38 -6.50 -32.48
CA PRO A 155 6.70 -6.45 -33.91
C PRO A 155 5.51 -6.06 -34.80
N ASP A 156 4.28 -6.23 -34.31
CA ASP A 156 3.05 -5.84 -34.99
C ASP A 156 2.60 -4.40 -34.69
N GLY A 157 3.44 -3.61 -34.00
CA GLY A 157 3.18 -2.23 -33.63
C GLY A 157 2.27 -2.07 -32.39
N ARG A 158 1.83 -3.14 -31.74
CA ARG A 158 1.11 -3.08 -30.48
C ARG A 158 2.04 -2.72 -29.32
N HIS A 159 1.43 -2.22 -28.24
CA HIS A 159 2.15 -1.87 -27.02
C HIS A 159 1.58 -2.69 -25.86
N ASP A 160 2.43 -3.47 -25.22
CA ASP A 160 2.08 -4.29 -24.07
C ASP A 160 2.58 -3.64 -22.78
N ALA A 161 1.76 -3.69 -21.74
CA ALA A 161 2.14 -3.30 -20.39
C ALA A 161 1.46 -4.21 -19.36
N ALA A 162 2.08 -4.35 -18.20
CA ALA A 162 1.52 -5.08 -17.07
C ALA A 162 1.76 -4.30 -15.77
N VAL A 163 0.69 -3.97 -15.06
CA VAL A 163 0.72 -3.20 -13.81
C VAL A 163 -0.04 -3.96 -12.75
N SER A 164 0.56 -4.15 -11.58
CA SER A 164 -0.12 -4.68 -10.40
C SER A 164 -0.51 -3.56 -9.46
N PHE A 165 -1.71 -3.68 -8.91
CA PHE A 165 -2.26 -2.80 -7.87
C PHE A 165 -2.62 -3.67 -6.68
N ASP A 166 -2.09 -3.34 -5.50
CA ASP A 166 -2.21 -4.15 -4.31
C ASP A 166 -2.64 -3.34 -3.10
N VAL A 167 -3.45 -3.94 -2.26
CA VAL A 167 -3.83 -3.43 -0.94
C VAL A 167 -3.55 -4.50 0.10
N TYR A 168 -2.72 -4.19 1.08
CA TYR A 168 -2.45 -5.04 2.23
C TYR A 168 -3.06 -4.38 3.47
N VAL A 169 -3.80 -5.16 4.24
CA VAL A 169 -4.46 -4.70 5.45
C VAL A 169 -3.72 -5.25 6.66
N TYR A 170 -3.23 -4.34 7.49
CA TYR A 170 -2.50 -4.67 8.71
C TYR A 170 -3.27 -4.28 9.95
N ALA A 171 -3.20 -5.11 10.99
CA ALA A 171 -3.63 -4.75 12.33
C ALA A 171 -2.72 -3.69 12.95
N GLN A 172 -3.12 -3.11 14.07
CA GLN A 172 -2.31 -2.09 14.77
C GLN A 172 -0.96 -2.58 15.27
N ASP A 173 -0.83 -3.87 15.53
CA ASP A 173 0.41 -4.51 15.96
C ASP A 173 1.36 -4.85 14.79
N GLY A 174 0.95 -4.58 13.55
CA GLY A 174 1.69 -4.87 12.34
C GLY A 174 1.44 -6.26 11.77
N THR A 175 0.51 -7.02 12.31
CA THR A 175 0.10 -8.32 11.76
C THR A 175 -0.62 -8.12 10.43
N LEU A 176 -0.19 -8.81 9.37
CA LEU A 176 -0.90 -8.82 8.09
C LEU A 176 -2.19 -9.61 8.25
N LEU A 177 -3.33 -8.98 7.97
CA LEU A 177 -4.66 -9.58 8.11
C LEU A 177 -5.11 -10.22 6.81
N LEU A 178 -5.08 -9.43 5.74
CA LEU A 178 -5.49 -9.87 4.41
C LEU A 178 -4.85 -9.00 3.33
N THR A 179 -4.92 -9.49 2.10
CA THR A 179 -4.49 -8.78 0.90
C THR A 179 -5.58 -8.81 -0.15
N ASN A 180 -5.61 -7.81 -1.01
CA ASN A 180 -6.38 -7.79 -2.23
C ASN A 180 -5.53 -7.16 -3.32
N GLY A 181 -5.65 -7.65 -4.55
CA GLY A 181 -4.85 -7.12 -5.65
C GLY A 181 -5.45 -7.41 -7.01
N ARG A 182 -5.03 -6.61 -7.97
CA ARG A 182 -5.42 -6.75 -9.38
C ARG A 182 -4.24 -6.48 -10.29
N GLU A 183 -4.01 -7.41 -11.20
CA GLU A 183 -3.09 -7.21 -12.31
C GLU A 183 -3.88 -6.69 -13.52
N LEU A 184 -3.40 -5.60 -14.10
CA LEU A 184 -3.91 -5.02 -15.33
C LEU A 184 -2.90 -5.29 -16.46
N LYS A 185 -3.29 -6.15 -17.41
CA LYS A 185 -2.53 -6.39 -18.64
C LYS A 185 -3.16 -5.58 -19.76
N LEU A 186 -2.35 -4.79 -20.42
CA LEU A 186 -2.74 -3.94 -21.53
C LEU A 186 -2.09 -4.47 -22.81
N HIS A 187 -2.90 -4.61 -23.85
CA HIS A 187 -2.50 -4.98 -25.20
C HIS A 187 -3.09 -3.93 -26.13
N LEU A 188 -2.38 -2.86 -26.38
CA LEU A 188 -2.91 -1.66 -27.02
C LEU A 188 -2.52 -1.57 -28.49
N SER A 189 -3.48 -1.25 -29.38
CA SER A 189 -3.13 -0.80 -30.73
C SER A 189 -2.38 0.54 -30.67
N PRO A 190 -1.68 0.96 -31.76
CA PRO A 190 -1.01 2.26 -31.78
C PRO A 190 -1.93 3.43 -31.40
N GLU A 191 -3.18 3.42 -31.88
CA GLU A 191 -4.17 4.47 -31.58
C GLU A 191 -4.63 4.43 -30.12
N GLN A 192 -4.79 3.22 -29.56
CA GLN A 192 -5.13 3.04 -28.13
C GLN A 192 -4.00 3.50 -27.25
N TYR A 193 -2.75 3.17 -27.61
CA TYR A 193 -1.56 3.63 -26.88
C TYR A 193 -1.50 5.15 -26.83
N GLN A 194 -1.68 5.85 -27.97
CA GLN A 194 -1.71 7.31 -27.97
C GLN A 194 -2.80 7.90 -27.07
N ARG A 195 -3.97 7.27 -27.01
CA ARG A 195 -5.05 7.70 -26.12
C ARG A 195 -4.69 7.49 -24.65
N VAL A 196 -4.11 6.33 -24.31
CA VAL A 196 -3.67 6.03 -22.95
C VAL A 196 -2.58 6.98 -22.49
N MET A 197 -1.60 7.30 -23.37
CA MET A 197 -0.51 8.23 -23.03
C MET A 197 -0.99 9.65 -22.73
N ASN A 198 -2.17 10.04 -23.22
CA ASN A 198 -2.81 11.32 -22.95
C ASN A 198 -3.90 11.26 -21.86
N SER A 199 -3.96 10.18 -21.09
CA SER A 199 -4.95 9.97 -20.04
C SER A 199 -4.32 9.50 -18.74
N VAL A 200 -5.08 8.82 -17.90
CA VAL A 200 -4.59 8.18 -16.67
C VAL A 200 -4.93 6.70 -16.69
N VAL A 201 -4.08 5.88 -16.09
CA VAL A 201 -4.38 4.48 -15.78
C VAL A 201 -5.01 4.42 -14.39
N SER A 202 -6.22 3.91 -14.31
CA SER A 202 -6.99 3.89 -13.06
C SER A 202 -7.63 2.52 -12.84
N THR A 203 -7.68 2.09 -11.57
CA THR A 203 -8.41 0.89 -11.14
C THR A 203 -8.98 1.08 -9.75
N GLU A 204 -9.98 0.29 -9.42
CA GLU A 204 -10.57 0.26 -8.07
C GLU A 204 -10.51 -1.16 -7.51
N LEU A 205 -10.19 -1.23 -6.22
CA LEU A 205 -10.27 -2.43 -5.41
C LEU A 205 -11.16 -2.17 -4.21
N THR A 206 -11.94 -3.15 -3.82
CA THR A 206 -12.67 -3.12 -2.54
C THR A 206 -12.02 -4.13 -1.61
N VAL A 207 -11.63 -3.67 -0.43
CA VAL A 207 -10.94 -4.49 0.57
C VAL A 207 -11.70 -4.47 1.90
N SER A 208 -11.70 -5.58 2.61
CA SER A 208 -12.31 -5.69 3.92
C SER A 208 -11.36 -5.26 5.03
N VAL A 209 -11.92 -4.55 6.01
CA VAL A 209 -11.22 -4.17 7.24
C VAL A 209 -12.09 -4.59 8.42
N PRO A 210 -11.54 -5.25 9.48
CA PRO A 210 -12.30 -5.57 10.67
C PRO A 210 -12.98 -4.32 11.25
N ALA A 211 -14.27 -4.41 11.55
CA ALA A 211 -15.06 -3.23 11.92
C ALA A 211 -14.75 -2.68 13.32
N GLY A 212 -14.27 -3.54 14.22
CA GLY A 212 -14.08 -3.20 15.63
C GLY A 212 -12.74 -2.55 15.98
N GLN A 213 -11.78 -2.53 15.07
CA GLN A 213 -10.43 -2.04 15.33
C GLN A 213 -9.90 -1.23 14.16
N PRO A 214 -9.08 -0.20 14.43
CA PRO A 214 -8.34 0.47 13.38
C PRO A 214 -7.32 -0.47 12.73
N ALA A 215 -7.07 -0.23 11.45
CA ALA A 215 -6.13 -0.98 10.65
C ALA A 215 -5.26 -0.01 9.83
N PHE A 216 -4.20 -0.53 9.23
CA PHE A 216 -3.40 0.20 8.25
C PHE A 216 -3.64 -0.41 6.88
N LEU A 217 -3.80 0.44 5.89
CA LEU A 217 -3.88 0.08 4.48
C LEU A 217 -2.54 0.44 3.84
N ARG A 218 -1.78 -0.57 3.45
CA ARG A 218 -0.59 -0.39 2.62
C ARG A 218 -0.98 -0.64 1.18
N MET A 219 -0.86 0.37 0.35
CA MET A 219 -1.30 0.36 -1.05
C MET A 219 -0.09 0.52 -1.95
N GLY A 220 0.02 -0.35 -2.96
CA GLY A 220 1.17 -0.40 -3.86
C GLY A 220 0.77 -0.46 -5.32
N VAL A 221 1.65 0.09 -6.17
CA VAL A 221 1.60 -0.03 -7.63
C VAL A 221 2.95 -0.53 -8.11
N GLU A 222 2.95 -1.59 -8.91
CA GLU A 222 4.14 -2.18 -9.51
C GLU A 222 4.04 -2.17 -11.02
N ASP A 223 5.05 -1.61 -11.68
CA ASP A 223 5.30 -1.79 -13.10
C ASP A 223 6.04 -3.13 -13.28
N MET A 224 5.32 -4.17 -13.60
CA MET A 224 5.83 -5.54 -13.59
C MET A 224 7.02 -5.77 -14.54
N PRO A 225 7.06 -5.16 -15.76
CA PRO A 225 8.20 -5.32 -16.66
C PRO A 225 9.50 -4.73 -16.12
N SER A 226 9.44 -3.59 -15.44
CA SER A 226 10.65 -2.92 -14.91
C SER A 226 10.95 -3.24 -13.45
N GLY A 227 9.97 -3.75 -12.70
CA GLY A 227 10.06 -3.95 -11.26
C GLY A 227 10.04 -2.67 -10.44
N ARG A 228 9.75 -1.50 -11.07
CA ARG A 228 9.58 -0.24 -10.35
C ARG A 228 8.33 -0.30 -9.48
N PHE A 229 8.41 0.32 -8.32
CA PHE A 229 7.38 0.22 -7.30
C PHE A 229 7.08 1.59 -6.67
N GLY A 230 5.80 1.82 -6.39
CA GLY A 230 5.37 2.92 -5.55
C GLY A 230 4.48 2.40 -4.43
N ALA A 231 4.61 2.93 -3.23
CA ALA A 231 3.76 2.55 -2.10
C ALA A 231 3.35 3.74 -1.24
N VAL A 232 2.22 3.60 -0.57
CA VAL A 232 1.74 4.54 0.45
C VAL A 232 1.01 3.77 1.54
N GLU A 233 1.04 4.28 2.76
CA GLU A 233 0.33 3.69 3.89
C GLU A 233 -0.54 4.73 4.58
N VAL A 234 -1.77 4.35 4.89
CA VAL A 234 -2.71 5.19 5.64
C VAL A 234 -3.37 4.40 6.76
N SER A 235 -3.68 5.08 7.86
CA SER A 235 -4.52 4.51 8.91
C SER A 235 -6.00 4.63 8.52
N THR A 236 -6.79 3.59 8.81
CA THR A 236 -8.24 3.66 8.61
C THR A 236 -8.94 4.68 9.53
N ARG A 237 -8.22 5.21 10.53
CA ARG A 237 -8.70 6.33 11.36
C ARG A 237 -8.73 7.65 10.61
N ASP A 238 -7.85 7.78 9.61
CA ASP A 238 -7.68 9.02 8.83
C ASP A 238 -8.61 9.04 7.60
N LEU A 239 -9.36 7.96 7.37
CA LEU A 239 -10.31 7.90 6.27
C LEU A 239 -11.56 8.74 6.58
N PRO A 240 -12.17 9.36 5.56
CA PRO A 240 -13.41 10.08 5.73
C PRO A 240 -14.53 9.18 6.27
N ALA A 241 -15.46 9.77 7.00
CA ALA A 241 -16.65 9.05 7.41
C ALA A 241 -17.45 8.59 6.16
N PRO A 242 -18.17 7.45 6.25
CA PRO A 242 -19.02 7.01 5.14
C PRO A 242 -20.05 8.09 4.81
N SER A 243 -20.07 8.52 3.54
CA SER A 243 -21.11 9.42 3.06
C SER A 243 -22.41 8.63 2.90
N PRO A 244 -23.56 9.14 3.37
CA PRO A 244 -24.84 8.53 3.05
C PRO A 244 -24.99 8.49 1.53
N ALA A 245 -25.41 7.34 1.01
CA ALA A 245 -25.64 7.15 -0.42
C ALA A 245 -26.55 8.28 -0.92
N LYS A 246 -26.11 8.97 -1.99
CA LYS A 246 -26.92 9.93 -2.70
C LYS A 246 -28.15 9.18 -3.21
N GLN A 247 -29.30 9.36 -2.55
CA GLN A 247 -30.57 8.87 -3.10
C GLN A 247 -30.75 9.55 -4.45
N GLU A 248 -30.72 8.77 -5.52
CA GLU A 248 -31.19 9.26 -6.81
C GLU A 248 -32.65 9.68 -6.64
N PRO A 249 -33.03 10.88 -7.10
CA PRO A 249 -34.42 11.30 -7.02
C PRO A 249 -35.27 10.33 -7.84
N GLY A 250 -36.16 9.62 -7.14
CA GLY A 250 -37.04 8.63 -7.71
C GLY A 250 -37.73 9.17 -8.95
N SER A 251 -37.64 8.44 -10.06
CA SER A 251 -38.43 8.65 -11.26
C SER A 251 -39.89 8.46 -10.88
N THR A 252 -40.58 9.58 -10.73
CA THR A 252 -42.04 9.62 -10.58
C THR A 252 -42.64 9.19 -11.92
N THR A 253 -43.08 7.96 -12.00
CA THR A 253 -43.88 7.45 -13.09
C THR A 253 -45.28 8.10 -12.95
N HIS A 254 -45.58 9.10 -13.77
CA HIS A 254 -46.94 9.54 -13.97
C HIS A 254 -47.68 8.49 -14.82
N GLN A 255 -48.72 7.95 -14.22
CA GLN A 255 -49.85 7.31 -14.94
C GLN A 255 -50.64 8.33 -15.73
#